data_df0cac830b1f4668b11462164ae251fd
#
_entry.id   df0cac830b1f4668b11462164ae251fd
#
_cell.length_a   1.000
_cell.length_b   1.000
_cell.length_c   1.000
_cell.angle_alpha   90.00
_cell.angle_beta   90.00
_cell.angle_gamma   90.00
#
_symmetry.space_group_name_H-M   'P 1'
#
loop_
_entity.id
_entity.type
_entity.pdbx_description
1 polymer ?
#
loop_
_entity_poly.entity_id
_entity_poly.type
_entity_poly.pdbx_seq_one_letter_code
_entity_poly.pdbx_strand_id
1 'polypeptide(L)'
;VGKVFSAFRVIHQQWIEVVLSHGYTVILVNAATYLELALIGRWKFMMYATPMLAVTAVNFLTGLIWSALVRWLYANIYPAHEVLLIYGKQNTASLEQELHNRKEEYHLKTRLPLDAGREKITREIRRHESVMLGDMPSEDREFYIRYCYENKKRCYCQTTLSDILLMSSEKVSLSDMTLQLFRNCGLTVEQRMVKRLFDICFSLVIMGVFSWLYLLIALYIKITDGGPVLIWQECLTRNGKHFRQYKFRTTPVGNTEINPTQWIRGGHFLMASHLDELPQFLNVFRGEMSVVGPYPERVHMAEKYEKNHSEFAYRLSVKAGLTGYAKVHGKYSSSKKNQLKMDFYYIQNYSFALDLSILAATLKVLLEPHGR
;
A
#
# COMPACT_ATOMS: atom_id res chain seq x y z
N VAL A 1 -4.06 -11.08 -14.30
CA VAL A 1 -4.31 -11.38 -12.89
C VAL A 1 -2.98 -11.59 -12.16
N GLY A 2 -2.14 -12.60 -12.49
CA GLY A 2 -0.89 -12.90 -11.78
C GLY A 2 0.08 -11.73 -11.65
N LYS A 3 0.21 -10.85 -12.67
CA LYS A 3 1.02 -9.62 -12.59
C LYS A 3 0.44 -8.61 -11.61
N VAL A 4 -0.88 -8.47 -11.54
CA VAL A 4 -1.58 -7.54 -10.62
C VAL A 4 -1.37 -7.95 -9.17
N PHE A 5 -1.48 -9.25 -8.87
CA PHE A 5 -1.26 -9.78 -7.52
C PHE A 5 0.22 -10.03 -7.18
N SER A 6 1.14 -9.68 -8.08
CA SER A 6 2.59 -9.91 -7.88
C SER A 6 2.97 -11.38 -7.62
N ALA A 7 2.16 -12.33 -8.08
CA ALA A 7 2.35 -13.77 -7.86
C ALA A 7 3.69 -14.32 -8.39
N PHE A 8 4.33 -13.60 -9.32
CA PHE A 8 5.63 -13.98 -9.92
C PHE A 8 6.83 -13.30 -9.27
N ARG A 9 6.63 -12.44 -8.26
CA ARG A 9 7.74 -11.79 -7.53
C ARG A 9 8.17 -12.63 -6.32
N VAL A 10 8.47 -13.90 -6.55
CA VAL A 10 8.78 -14.90 -5.51
C VAL A 10 9.99 -14.50 -4.65
N ILE A 11 10.96 -13.78 -5.25
CA ILE A 11 12.25 -13.48 -4.64
C ILE A 11 12.19 -12.31 -3.66
N HIS A 12 11.41 -11.27 -4.00
CA HIS A 12 11.37 -10.01 -3.23
C HIS A 12 10.23 -9.92 -2.19
N GLN A 13 9.45 -10.97 -2.03
CA GLN A 13 8.32 -11.00 -1.11
C GLN A 13 8.50 -12.08 -0.03
N GLN A 14 7.86 -11.88 1.13
CA GLN A 14 7.81 -12.95 2.14
C GLN A 14 7.04 -14.16 1.58
N TRP A 15 7.45 -15.36 1.98
CA TRP A 15 6.85 -16.60 1.44
C TRP A 15 5.33 -16.64 1.58
N ILE A 16 4.81 -16.25 2.73
CA ILE A 16 3.36 -16.14 2.98
C ILE A 16 2.68 -15.23 1.96
N GLU A 17 3.31 -14.10 1.64
CA GLU A 17 2.78 -13.16 0.64
C GLU A 17 2.71 -13.77 -0.77
N VAL A 18 3.71 -14.56 -1.14
CA VAL A 18 3.73 -15.25 -2.44
C VAL A 18 2.63 -16.30 -2.49
N VAL A 19 2.47 -17.09 -1.44
CA VAL A 19 1.44 -18.14 -1.32
C VAL A 19 0.04 -17.51 -1.43
N LEU A 20 -0.22 -16.45 -0.68
CA LEU A 20 -1.50 -15.74 -0.73
C LEU A 20 -1.76 -15.12 -2.11
N SER A 21 -0.78 -14.44 -2.69
CA SER A 21 -0.89 -13.83 -4.03
C SER A 21 -1.18 -14.88 -5.10
N HIS A 22 -0.53 -16.03 -5.00
CA HIS A 22 -0.76 -17.15 -5.91
C HIS A 22 -2.16 -17.75 -5.70
N GLY A 23 -2.56 -17.95 -4.45
CA GLY A 23 -3.90 -18.44 -4.08
C GLY A 23 -5.01 -17.55 -4.67
N TYR A 24 -4.93 -16.23 -4.49
CA TYR A 24 -5.90 -15.31 -5.09
C TYR A 24 -5.91 -15.35 -6.60
N THR A 25 -4.73 -15.44 -7.21
CA THR A 25 -4.62 -15.54 -8.67
C THR A 25 -5.33 -16.80 -9.18
N VAL A 26 -5.08 -17.95 -8.58
CA VAL A 26 -5.68 -19.23 -8.94
C VAL A 26 -7.20 -19.20 -8.75
N ILE A 27 -7.67 -18.72 -7.59
CA ILE A 27 -9.11 -18.64 -7.30
C ILE A 27 -9.82 -17.75 -8.31
N LEU A 28 -9.31 -16.53 -8.58
CA LEU A 28 -9.94 -15.60 -9.50
C LEU A 28 -9.95 -16.10 -10.95
N VAL A 29 -8.84 -16.65 -11.41
CA VAL A 29 -8.76 -17.20 -12.77
C VAL A 29 -9.72 -18.38 -12.93
N ASN A 30 -9.70 -19.32 -11.99
CA ASN A 30 -10.55 -20.50 -12.04
C ASN A 30 -12.04 -20.17 -11.86
N ALA A 31 -12.37 -19.14 -11.03
CA ALA A 31 -13.75 -18.65 -10.91
C ALA A 31 -14.25 -18.04 -12.24
N ALA A 32 -13.42 -17.25 -12.91
CA ALA A 32 -13.75 -16.71 -14.23
C ALA A 32 -13.95 -17.82 -15.26
N THR A 33 -13.03 -18.80 -15.33
CA THR A 33 -13.14 -19.95 -16.21
C THR A 33 -14.38 -20.80 -15.90
N TYR A 34 -14.71 -20.98 -14.61
CA TYR A 34 -15.93 -21.68 -14.20
C TYR A 34 -17.17 -20.97 -14.71
N LEU A 35 -17.21 -19.64 -14.60
CA LEU A 35 -18.32 -18.83 -15.09
C LEU A 35 -18.46 -18.93 -16.62
N GLU A 36 -17.35 -18.90 -17.36
CA GLU A 36 -17.34 -19.10 -18.81
C GLU A 36 -17.87 -20.48 -19.18
N LEU A 37 -17.41 -21.54 -18.53
CA LEU A 37 -17.90 -22.90 -18.77
C LEU A 37 -19.37 -23.06 -18.42
N ALA A 38 -19.84 -22.43 -17.34
CA ALA A 38 -21.23 -22.45 -16.97
C ALA A 38 -22.14 -21.77 -18.02
N LEU A 39 -21.68 -20.64 -18.58
CA LEU A 39 -22.36 -19.93 -19.67
C LEU A 39 -22.43 -20.79 -20.95
N ILE A 40 -21.32 -21.40 -21.38
CA ILE A 40 -21.26 -22.29 -22.54
C ILE A 40 -22.13 -23.52 -22.31
N GLY A 41 -22.11 -24.10 -21.10
CA GLY A 41 -22.90 -25.26 -20.70
C GLY A 41 -24.36 -24.98 -20.40
N ARG A 42 -24.90 -23.81 -20.79
CA ARG A 42 -26.29 -23.39 -20.51
C ARG A 42 -26.68 -23.49 -19.03
N TRP A 43 -25.84 -22.91 -18.19
CA TRP A 43 -26.03 -22.81 -16.73
C TRP A 43 -26.06 -24.14 -15.95
N LYS A 44 -25.43 -25.20 -16.47
CA LYS A 44 -25.24 -26.47 -15.76
C LYS A 44 -24.13 -26.38 -14.71
N PHE A 45 -24.30 -25.51 -13.72
CA PHE A 45 -23.27 -25.21 -12.69
C PHE A 45 -22.72 -26.44 -11.99
N MET A 46 -23.60 -27.35 -11.55
CA MET A 46 -23.20 -28.55 -10.78
C MET A 46 -22.27 -29.50 -11.55
N MET A 47 -22.42 -29.56 -12.88
CA MET A 47 -21.63 -30.48 -13.71
C MET A 47 -20.14 -30.14 -13.74
N TYR A 48 -19.80 -28.87 -13.65
CA TYR A 48 -18.40 -28.41 -13.72
C TYR A 48 -17.79 -28.08 -12.34
N ALA A 49 -18.56 -28.08 -11.27
CA ALA A 49 -18.11 -27.68 -9.95
C ALA A 49 -17.01 -28.59 -9.39
N THR A 50 -17.24 -29.92 -9.40
CA THR A 50 -16.29 -30.90 -8.87
C THR A 50 -14.96 -30.92 -9.65
N PRO A 51 -14.95 -31.05 -10.99
CA PRO A 51 -13.68 -31.01 -11.73
C PRO A 51 -12.97 -29.66 -11.61
N MET A 52 -13.71 -28.56 -11.50
CA MET A 52 -13.10 -27.24 -11.34
C MET A 52 -12.45 -27.05 -9.96
N LEU A 53 -13.03 -27.58 -8.90
CA LEU A 53 -12.40 -27.63 -7.58
C LEU A 53 -11.10 -28.45 -7.61
N ALA A 54 -11.10 -29.62 -8.29
CA ALA A 54 -9.91 -30.44 -8.45
C ALA A 54 -8.79 -29.68 -9.19
N VAL A 55 -9.13 -29.01 -10.31
CA VAL A 55 -8.19 -28.18 -11.08
C VAL A 55 -7.65 -27.03 -10.23
N THR A 56 -8.51 -26.40 -9.41
CA THR A 56 -8.08 -25.32 -8.52
C THR A 56 -7.07 -25.84 -7.47
N ALA A 57 -7.34 -26.99 -6.88
CA ALA A 57 -6.42 -27.60 -5.91
C ALA A 57 -5.08 -27.98 -6.55
N VAL A 58 -5.09 -28.57 -7.75
CA VAL A 58 -3.86 -28.91 -8.49
C VAL A 58 -3.08 -27.67 -8.86
N ASN A 59 -3.71 -26.61 -9.38
CA ASN A 59 -3.07 -25.35 -9.71
C ASN A 59 -2.45 -24.69 -8.48
N PHE A 60 -3.13 -24.73 -7.34
CA PHE A 60 -2.61 -24.19 -6.10
C PHE A 60 -1.39 -24.97 -5.59
N LEU A 61 -1.45 -26.30 -5.58
CA LEU A 61 -0.33 -27.15 -5.18
C LEU A 61 0.88 -26.98 -6.12
N THR A 62 0.65 -26.92 -7.42
CA THR A 62 1.71 -26.69 -8.41
C THR A 62 2.41 -25.35 -8.17
N GLY A 63 1.64 -24.30 -7.88
CA GLY A 63 2.19 -22.99 -7.56
C GLY A 63 2.99 -22.96 -6.25
N LEU A 64 2.54 -23.69 -5.23
CA LEU A 64 3.28 -23.85 -3.98
C LEU A 64 4.64 -24.54 -4.20
N ILE A 65 4.63 -25.67 -4.92
CA ILE A 65 5.85 -26.41 -5.25
C ILE A 65 6.80 -25.54 -6.06
N TRP A 66 6.29 -24.84 -7.07
CA TRP A 66 7.08 -23.93 -7.89
C TRP A 66 7.69 -22.80 -7.09
N SER A 67 6.91 -22.14 -6.23
CA SER A 67 7.40 -21.03 -5.39
C SER A 67 8.47 -21.51 -4.40
N ALA A 68 8.31 -22.67 -3.79
CA ALA A 68 9.28 -23.27 -2.90
C ALA A 68 10.58 -23.64 -3.64
N LEU A 69 10.47 -24.23 -4.83
CA LEU A 69 11.61 -24.63 -5.67
C LEU A 69 12.42 -23.39 -6.11
N VAL A 70 11.73 -22.35 -6.63
CA VAL A 70 12.40 -21.12 -7.08
C VAL A 70 13.14 -20.45 -5.92
N ARG A 71 12.51 -20.39 -4.74
CA ARG A 71 13.14 -19.81 -3.55
C ARG A 71 14.37 -20.61 -3.08
N TRP A 72 14.25 -21.93 -3.06
CA TRP A 72 15.38 -22.81 -2.72
C TRP A 72 16.54 -22.65 -3.70
N LEU A 73 16.26 -22.64 -5.00
CA LEU A 73 17.26 -22.40 -6.04
C LEU A 73 17.92 -21.03 -5.86
N TYR A 74 17.14 -20.01 -5.63
CA TYR A 74 17.65 -18.65 -5.47
C TYR A 74 18.55 -18.52 -4.22
N ALA A 75 18.12 -19.07 -3.08
CA ALA A 75 18.90 -19.04 -1.85
C ALA A 75 20.25 -19.76 -1.97
N ASN A 76 20.31 -20.82 -2.80
CA ASN A 76 21.56 -21.57 -3.05
C ASN A 76 22.49 -20.87 -4.07
N ILE A 77 21.91 -20.18 -5.06
CA ILE A 77 22.71 -19.55 -6.13
C ILE A 77 23.17 -18.13 -5.74
N TYR A 78 22.31 -17.39 -5.00
CA TYR A 78 22.54 -16.01 -4.64
C TYR A 78 22.61 -15.85 -3.10
N PRO A 79 23.80 -15.87 -2.51
CA PRO A 79 23.94 -15.61 -1.09
C PRO A 79 23.50 -14.18 -0.76
N ALA A 80 23.08 -13.97 0.48
CA ALA A 80 22.66 -12.64 0.95
C ALA A 80 23.76 -11.59 0.74
N HIS A 81 23.37 -10.43 0.20
CA HIS A 81 24.32 -9.35 -0.08
C HIS A 81 24.81 -8.72 1.22
N GLU A 82 26.13 -8.66 1.39
CA GLU A 82 26.74 -7.92 2.49
C GLU A 82 26.54 -6.42 2.28
N VAL A 83 25.86 -5.76 3.21
CA VAL A 83 25.50 -4.34 3.12
C VAL A 83 26.25 -3.52 4.16
N LEU A 84 26.85 -2.42 3.70
CA LEU A 84 27.34 -1.34 4.53
C LEU A 84 26.24 -0.30 4.70
N LEU A 85 25.78 -0.05 5.93
CA LEU A 85 24.81 1.00 6.22
C LEU A 85 25.53 2.29 6.64
N ILE A 86 25.32 3.37 5.90
CA ILE A 86 25.78 4.72 6.22
C ILE A 86 24.55 5.54 6.63
N TYR A 87 24.59 6.16 7.80
CA TYR A 87 23.44 6.88 8.33
C TYR A 87 23.81 8.25 8.91
N GLY A 88 22.88 9.20 8.82
CA GLY A 88 22.97 10.51 9.44
C GLY A 88 22.45 10.52 10.89
N LYS A 89 21.94 11.66 11.33
CA LYS A 89 21.50 11.88 12.71
C LYS A 89 20.10 11.28 13.06
N GLN A 90 19.32 10.87 12.06
CA GLN A 90 17.98 10.34 12.31
C GLN A 90 18.01 8.84 12.66
N ASN A 91 16.99 8.42 13.41
CA ASN A 91 16.85 7.05 13.90
C ASN A 91 16.75 6.04 12.76
N THR A 92 17.74 5.17 12.65
CA THR A 92 17.82 4.09 11.65
C THR A 92 17.12 2.80 12.10
N ALA A 93 16.55 2.77 13.30
CA ALA A 93 15.97 1.55 13.88
C ALA A 93 14.91 0.90 12.97
N SER A 94 14.09 1.70 12.29
CA SER A 94 13.08 1.18 11.35
C SER A 94 13.71 0.54 10.12
N LEU A 95 14.79 1.11 9.59
CA LEU A 95 15.53 0.57 8.45
C LEU A 95 16.28 -0.71 8.83
N GLU A 96 16.88 -0.71 10.00
CA GLU A 96 17.59 -1.88 10.53
C GLU A 96 16.65 -3.04 10.82
N GLN A 97 15.47 -2.75 11.37
CA GLN A 97 14.42 -3.75 11.59
C GLN A 97 13.93 -4.34 10.26
N GLU A 98 13.83 -3.51 9.22
CA GLU A 98 13.45 -3.98 7.89
C GLU A 98 14.52 -4.87 7.26
N LEU A 99 15.80 -4.50 7.38
CA LEU A 99 16.92 -5.33 6.94
C LEU A 99 16.97 -6.66 7.71
N HIS A 100 16.70 -6.61 9.02
CA HIS A 100 16.63 -7.81 9.83
C HIS A 100 15.48 -8.75 9.42
N ASN A 101 14.34 -8.21 9.01
CA ASN A 101 13.22 -8.99 8.49
C ASN A 101 13.51 -9.64 7.12
N ARG A 102 14.54 -9.13 6.40
CA ARG A 102 14.97 -9.62 5.09
C ARG A 102 16.38 -10.17 5.09
N LYS A 103 16.77 -10.90 6.12
CA LYS A 103 18.11 -11.50 6.28
C LYS A 103 18.51 -12.41 5.11
N GLU A 104 17.55 -12.98 4.43
CA GLU A 104 17.77 -13.84 3.26
C GLU A 104 18.31 -13.06 2.05
N GLU A 105 18.00 -11.76 1.96
CA GLU A 105 18.44 -10.89 0.86
C GLU A 105 19.62 -9.99 1.26
N TYR A 106 19.61 -9.50 2.50
CA TYR A 106 20.55 -8.49 2.97
C TYR A 106 21.17 -8.90 4.31
N HIS A 107 22.50 -8.94 4.34
CA HIS A 107 23.26 -9.15 5.57
C HIS A 107 23.94 -7.85 5.98
N LEU A 108 23.47 -7.20 7.04
CA LEU A 108 24.06 -5.97 7.56
C LEU A 108 25.38 -6.30 8.26
N LYS A 109 26.50 -6.02 7.60
CA LYS A 109 27.84 -6.33 8.11
C LYS A 109 28.45 -5.18 8.90
N THR A 110 28.32 -3.97 8.40
CA THR A 110 28.99 -2.80 8.99
C THR A 110 28.02 -1.61 9.04
N ARG A 111 28.12 -0.82 10.10
CA ARG A 111 27.37 0.43 10.31
C ARG A 111 28.35 1.56 10.49
N LEU A 112 28.17 2.66 9.76
CA LEU A 112 28.99 3.85 9.89
C LEU A 112 28.10 5.10 10.00
N PRO A 113 28.28 5.89 11.05
CA PRO A 113 27.67 7.21 11.11
C PRO A 113 28.37 8.15 10.12
N LEU A 114 27.63 9.13 9.60
CA LEU A 114 28.16 10.14 8.67
C LEU A 114 29.32 10.92 9.29
N ASP A 115 29.28 11.12 10.62
CA ASP A 115 30.33 11.82 11.38
C ASP A 115 31.66 11.03 11.47
N ALA A 116 31.70 9.78 11.01
CA ALA A 116 32.94 8.98 10.98
C ALA A 116 34.04 9.52 10.03
N GLY A 117 33.69 10.51 9.23
CA GLY A 117 34.57 11.17 8.27
C GLY A 117 34.59 10.51 6.88
N ARG A 118 34.69 11.35 5.84
CA ARG A 118 34.61 10.93 4.43
C ARG A 118 35.65 9.88 4.04
N GLU A 119 36.88 10.01 4.53
CA GLU A 119 37.98 9.05 4.21
C GLU A 119 37.69 7.65 4.73
N LYS A 120 37.16 7.53 5.96
CA LYS A 120 36.84 6.25 6.56
C LYS A 120 35.66 5.61 5.81
N ILE A 121 34.65 6.38 5.51
CA ILE A 121 33.46 5.92 4.79
C ILE A 121 33.81 5.44 3.38
N THR A 122 34.59 6.20 2.62
CA THR A 122 35.05 5.82 1.27
C THR A 122 35.92 4.58 1.26
N ARG A 123 36.75 4.40 2.29
CA ARG A 123 37.56 3.19 2.46
C ARG A 123 36.68 1.96 2.67
N GLU A 124 35.65 2.07 3.51
CA GLU A 124 34.71 0.97 3.76
C GLU A 124 33.77 0.70 2.57
N ILE A 125 33.36 1.72 1.81
CA ILE A 125 32.62 1.53 0.55
C ILE A 125 33.38 0.64 -0.42
N ARG A 126 34.73 0.81 -0.55
CA ARG A 126 35.55 -0.02 -1.43
C ARG A 126 35.55 -1.50 -1.02
N ARG A 127 35.43 -1.79 0.27
CA ARG A 127 35.49 -3.16 0.83
C ARG A 127 34.17 -3.93 0.71
N HIS A 128 33.06 -3.22 0.53
CA HIS A 128 31.72 -3.83 0.46
C HIS A 128 31.19 -3.82 -0.97
N GLU A 129 30.38 -4.80 -1.34
CA GLU A 129 29.73 -4.83 -2.66
C GLU A 129 28.49 -3.96 -2.72
N SER A 130 27.79 -3.86 -1.61
CA SER A 130 26.52 -3.12 -1.52
C SER A 130 26.56 -2.10 -0.40
N VAL A 131 26.08 -0.91 -0.67
CA VAL A 131 26.03 0.22 0.26
C VAL A 131 24.59 0.70 0.37
N MET A 132 24.14 0.94 1.59
CA MET A 132 22.83 1.51 1.86
C MET A 132 23.01 2.87 2.52
N LEU A 133 22.45 3.89 1.88
CA LEU A 133 22.47 5.26 2.37
C LEU A 133 21.14 5.54 3.09
N GLY A 134 21.21 5.77 4.40
CA GLY A 134 20.07 6.20 5.21
C GLY A 134 19.75 7.68 5.01
N ASP A 135 19.02 8.26 5.98
CA ASP A 135 18.67 9.69 5.94
C ASP A 135 19.93 10.53 6.20
N MET A 136 20.32 11.33 5.20
CA MET A 136 21.50 12.19 5.23
C MET A 136 21.28 13.46 4.39
N PRO A 137 22.09 14.52 4.59
CA PRO A 137 22.05 15.73 3.77
C PRO A 137 22.22 15.44 2.28
N SER A 138 21.56 16.24 1.44
CA SER A 138 21.55 16.04 -0.03
C SER A 138 22.95 16.08 -0.65
N GLU A 139 23.85 16.93 -0.16
CA GLU A 139 25.22 17.06 -0.65
C GLU A 139 26.04 15.79 -0.41
N ASP A 140 25.99 15.25 0.81
CA ASP A 140 26.69 14.01 1.15
C ASP A 140 26.10 12.81 0.39
N ARG A 141 24.79 12.77 0.26
CA ARG A 141 24.06 11.74 -0.48
C ARG A 141 24.49 11.71 -1.96
N GLU A 142 24.56 12.88 -2.61
CA GLU A 142 25.01 12.99 -4.01
C GLU A 142 26.47 12.54 -4.16
N PHE A 143 27.32 12.96 -3.24
CA PHE A 143 28.72 12.55 -3.22
C PHE A 143 28.87 11.02 -3.13
N TYR A 144 28.18 10.37 -2.18
CA TYR A 144 28.30 8.92 -2.00
C TYR A 144 27.62 8.12 -3.12
N ILE A 145 26.53 8.60 -3.70
CA ILE A 145 25.92 7.96 -4.88
C ILE A 145 26.92 7.96 -6.05
N ARG A 146 27.50 9.12 -6.35
CA ARG A 146 28.51 9.24 -7.41
C ARG A 146 29.74 8.38 -7.14
N TYR A 147 30.24 8.40 -5.90
CA TYR A 147 31.39 7.57 -5.52
C TYR A 147 31.10 6.07 -5.65
N CYS A 148 29.91 5.62 -5.25
CA CYS A 148 29.51 4.22 -5.45
C CYS A 148 29.41 3.85 -6.93
N TYR A 149 28.86 4.73 -7.76
CA TYR A 149 28.75 4.55 -9.20
C TYR A 149 30.12 4.41 -9.87
N GLU A 150 31.05 5.32 -9.58
CA GLU A 150 32.44 5.30 -10.09
C GLU A 150 33.18 4.01 -9.69
N ASN A 151 32.94 3.51 -8.48
CA ASN A 151 33.57 2.29 -7.97
C ASN A 151 32.76 1.00 -8.26
N LYS A 152 31.74 1.06 -9.12
CA LYS A 152 30.87 -0.06 -9.52
C LYS A 152 30.22 -0.78 -8.32
N LYS A 153 29.87 -0.05 -7.27
CA LYS A 153 29.20 -0.57 -6.08
C LYS A 153 27.68 -0.43 -6.20
N ARG A 154 26.92 -1.41 -5.70
CA ARG A 154 25.47 -1.31 -5.61
C ARG A 154 25.11 -0.31 -4.51
N CYS A 155 24.38 0.73 -4.85
CA CYS A 155 23.98 1.76 -3.91
C CYS A 155 22.47 1.79 -3.77
N TYR A 156 21.98 1.54 -2.56
CA TYR A 156 20.58 1.70 -2.18
C TYR A 156 20.44 3.00 -1.41
N CYS A 157 19.56 3.87 -1.83
CA CYS A 157 19.31 5.12 -1.11
C CYS A 157 17.82 5.28 -0.78
N GLN A 158 17.56 5.84 0.40
CA GLN A 158 16.19 6.14 0.80
C GLN A 158 15.64 7.25 -0.09
N THR A 159 14.50 7.01 -0.75
CA THR A 159 13.86 7.97 -1.64
C THR A 159 13.41 9.20 -0.88
N THR A 160 13.75 10.38 -1.37
CA THR A 160 13.24 11.68 -0.88
C THR A 160 12.02 12.12 -1.69
N LEU A 161 11.33 13.15 -1.20
CA LEU A 161 10.20 13.73 -1.94
C LEU A 161 10.64 14.30 -3.29
N SER A 162 11.81 14.94 -3.31
CA SER A 162 12.42 15.47 -4.55
C SER A 162 12.70 14.37 -5.57
N ASP A 163 13.14 13.19 -5.13
CA ASP A 163 13.38 12.05 -6.03
C ASP A 163 12.07 11.57 -6.67
N ILE A 164 10.97 11.54 -5.91
CA ILE A 164 9.66 11.15 -6.43
C ILE A 164 9.20 12.13 -7.51
N LEU A 165 9.41 13.44 -7.28
CA LEU A 165 9.13 14.48 -8.27
C LEU A 165 9.98 14.30 -9.54
N LEU A 166 11.30 14.07 -9.37
CA LEU A 166 12.20 13.84 -10.50
C LEU A 166 11.81 12.62 -11.33
N MET A 167 11.42 11.53 -10.67
CA MET A 167 10.99 10.30 -11.34
C MET A 167 9.70 10.48 -12.16
N SER A 168 8.81 11.38 -11.74
CA SER A 168 7.51 11.65 -12.38
C SER A 168 7.54 12.82 -13.35
N SER A 169 8.68 13.52 -13.48
CA SER A 169 8.83 14.66 -14.40
C SER A 169 8.88 14.22 -15.84
N GLU A 170 8.30 15.05 -16.74
CA GLU A 170 8.41 14.87 -18.18
C GLU A 170 9.75 15.42 -18.66
N LYS A 171 10.45 14.66 -19.49
CA LYS A 171 11.66 15.15 -20.16
C LYS A 171 11.28 15.97 -21.38
N VAL A 172 11.63 17.24 -21.39
CA VAL A 172 11.44 18.17 -22.51
C VAL A 172 12.79 18.50 -23.10
N SER A 173 12.98 18.22 -24.39
CA SER A 173 14.19 18.60 -25.11
C SER A 173 14.04 19.99 -25.69
N LEU A 174 14.96 20.87 -25.35
CA LEU A 174 15.05 22.20 -25.92
C LEU A 174 16.44 22.33 -26.59
N SER A 175 16.47 22.15 -27.91
CA SER A 175 17.71 22.06 -28.70
C SER A 175 18.67 20.99 -28.16
N ASP A 176 19.78 21.38 -27.57
CA ASP A 176 20.82 20.53 -26.98
C ASP A 176 20.66 20.30 -25.46
N MET A 177 19.65 20.95 -24.84
CA MET A 177 19.39 20.83 -23.41
C MET A 177 18.21 19.93 -23.14
N THR A 178 18.36 19.05 -22.15
CA THR A 178 17.24 18.26 -21.61
C THR A 178 16.73 18.93 -20.34
N LEU A 179 15.51 19.42 -20.39
CA LEU A 179 14.82 20.03 -19.25
C LEU A 179 13.87 18.99 -18.62
N GLN A 180 13.65 19.14 -17.33
CA GLN A 180 12.64 18.38 -16.62
C GLN A 180 11.44 19.27 -16.29
N LEU A 181 10.28 18.91 -16.80
CA LEU A 181 9.04 19.63 -16.55
C LEU A 181 8.29 19.00 -15.39
N PHE A 182 8.16 19.74 -14.30
CA PHE A 182 7.37 19.36 -13.14
C PHE A 182 5.96 19.95 -13.28
N ARG A 183 4.96 19.08 -13.25
CA ARG A 183 3.56 19.49 -13.26
C ARG A 183 2.94 19.23 -11.89
N ASN A 184 2.45 20.27 -11.26
CA ASN A 184 1.69 20.14 -10.00
C ASN A 184 0.19 20.04 -10.31
N CYS A 185 -0.22 18.95 -10.95
CA CYS A 185 -1.58 18.87 -11.50
C CYS A 185 -2.48 17.83 -10.84
N GLY A 186 -1.96 16.97 -9.96
CA GLY A 186 -2.73 15.79 -9.55
C GLY A 186 -3.18 15.02 -10.80
N LEU A 187 -4.39 14.45 -10.78
CA LEU A 187 -4.93 13.72 -11.93
C LEU A 187 -5.40 14.65 -13.06
N THR A 188 -5.19 14.24 -14.31
CA THR A 188 -5.77 14.91 -15.49
C THR A 188 -7.30 14.82 -15.48
N VAL A 189 -7.97 15.62 -16.31
CA VAL A 189 -9.44 15.61 -16.40
C VAL A 189 -9.95 14.22 -16.82
N GLU A 190 -9.31 13.62 -17.82
CA GLU A 190 -9.66 12.28 -18.33
C GLU A 190 -9.47 11.21 -17.23
N GLN A 191 -8.34 11.24 -16.55
CA GLN A 191 -8.07 10.33 -15.43
C GLN A 191 -9.14 10.47 -14.32
N ARG A 192 -9.55 11.70 -14.00
CA ARG A 192 -10.61 11.97 -13.03
C ARG A 192 -11.97 11.44 -13.47
N MET A 193 -12.29 11.53 -14.75
CA MET A 193 -13.56 11.02 -15.31
C MET A 193 -13.59 9.49 -15.25
N VAL A 194 -12.56 8.82 -15.74
CA VAL A 194 -12.45 7.35 -15.68
C VAL A 194 -12.52 6.85 -14.25
N LYS A 195 -11.75 7.49 -13.35
CA LYS A 195 -11.75 7.16 -11.92
C LYS A 195 -13.13 7.35 -11.30
N ARG A 196 -13.82 8.45 -11.62
CA ARG A 196 -15.15 8.74 -11.08
C ARG A 196 -16.21 7.72 -11.54
N LEU A 197 -16.16 7.33 -12.81
CA LEU A 197 -17.04 6.28 -13.33
C LEU A 197 -16.82 4.97 -12.60
N PHE A 198 -15.55 4.58 -12.45
CA PHE A 198 -15.18 3.39 -11.68
C PHE A 198 -15.66 3.47 -10.22
N ASP A 199 -15.43 4.60 -9.54
CA ASP A 199 -15.86 4.81 -8.15
C ASP A 199 -17.38 4.62 -7.98
N ILE A 200 -18.18 5.17 -8.91
CA ILE A 200 -19.65 5.03 -8.90
C ILE A 200 -20.06 3.58 -9.11
N CYS A 201 -19.57 2.94 -10.17
CA CYS A 201 -19.94 1.56 -10.48
C CYS A 201 -19.53 0.62 -9.35
N PHE A 202 -18.32 0.75 -8.85
CA PHE A 202 -17.79 -0.10 -7.78
C PHE A 202 -18.56 0.07 -6.48
N SER A 203 -18.84 1.33 -6.08
CA SER A 203 -19.60 1.60 -4.85
C SER A 203 -21.04 1.08 -4.94
N LEU A 204 -21.71 1.22 -6.09
CA LEU A 204 -23.05 0.68 -6.30
C LEU A 204 -23.07 -0.85 -6.19
N VAL A 205 -22.11 -1.53 -6.82
CA VAL A 205 -22.00 -2.99 -6.75
C VAL A 205 -21.77 -3.44 -5.30
N ILE A 206 -20.86 -2.83 -4.58
CA ILE A 206 -20.58 -3.20 -3.17
C ILE A 206 -21.80 -2.92 -2.28
N MET A 207 -22.43 -1.75 -2.41
CA MET A 207 -23.63 -1.41 -1.63
C MET A 207 -24.80 -2.35 -1.94
N GLY A 208 -25.00 -2.75 -3.19
CA GLY A 208 -26.03 -3.70 -3.60
C GLY A 208 -25.76 -5.11 -3.07
N VAL A 209 -24.59 -5.67 -3.33
CA VAL A 209 -24.20 -7.02 -2.91
C VAL A 209 -24.21 -7.18 -1.39
N PHE A 210 -23.70 -6.19 -0.65
CA PHE A 210 -23.60 -6.23 0.80
C PHE A 210 -24.78 -5.54 1.52
N SER A 211 -25.85 -5.16 0.82
CA SER A 211 -27.03 -4.49 1.41
C SER A 211 -27.61 -5.23 2.62
N TRP A 212 -27.71 -6.56 2.54
CA TRP A 212 -28.17 -7.42 3.64
C TRP A 212 -27.22 -7.35 4.85
N LEU A 213 -25.91 -7.25 4.62
CA LEU A 213 -24.91 -7.15 5.68
C LEU A 213 -24.98 -5.80 6.41
N TYR A 214 -25.27 -4.70 5.68
CA TYR A 214 -25.53 -3.40 6.30
C TYR A 214 -26.69 -3.46 7.28
N LEU A 215 -27.79 -4.14 6.91
CA LEU A 215 -28.94 -4.32 7.77
C LEU A 215 -28.63 -5.18 8.99
N LEU A 216 -27.91 -6.28 8.82
CA LEU A 216 -27.50 -7.15 9.93
C LEU A 216 -26.63 -6.42 10.93
N ILE A 217 -25.60 -5.69 10.47
CA ILE A 217 -24.71 -4.92 11.36
C ILE A 217 -25.49 -3.81 12.06
N ALA A 218 -26.36 -3.10 11.34
CA ALA A 218 -27.19 -2.06 11.92
C ALA A 218 -28.09 -2.60 13.04
N LEU A 219 -28.77 -3.72 12.78
CA LEU A 219 -29.61 -4.39 13.76
C LEU A 219 -28.80 -4.90 14.95
N TYR A 220 -27.64 -5.50 14.71
CA TYR A 220 -26.74 -5.95 15.76
C TYR A 220 -26.33 -4.83 16.71
N ILE A 221 -25.86 -3.69 16.17
CA ILE A 221 -25.46 -2.53 16.98
C ILE A 221 -26.67 -2.00 17.77
N LYS A 222 -27.84 -1.95 17.14
CA LYS A 222 -29.07 -1.47 17.79
C LYS A 222 -29.52 -2.34 18.95
N ILE A 223 -29.38 -3.64 18.85
CA ILE A 223 -29.74 -4.61 19.90
C ILE A 223 -28.73 -4.59 21.03
N THR A 224 -27.43 -4.49 20.71
CA THR A 224 -26.37 -4.61 21.72
C THR A 224 -26.17 -3.38 22.60
N ASP A 225 -26.36 -2.18 22.04
CA ASP A 225 -26.02 -0.93 22.74
C ASP A 225 -27.10 0.18 22.59
N GLY A 226 -28.16 -0.04 21.83
CA GLY A 226 -29.37 0.83 21.74
C GLY A 226 -29.15 2.22 21.12
N GLY A 227 -27.91 2.67 20.95
CA GLY A 227 -27.57 4.02 20.46
C GLY A 227 -27.60 4.18 18.93
N PRO A 228 -27.00 5.26 18.39
CA PRO A 228 -26.93 5.46 16.95
C PRO A 228 -26.07 4.38 16.28
N VAL A 229 -26.51 3.89 15.13
CA VAL A 229 -25.82 2.84 14.35
C VAL A 229 -24.59 3.39 13.66
N LEU A 230 -24.70 4.61 13.12
CA LEU A 230 -23.64 5.29 12.39
C LEU A 230 -23.01 6.40 13.25
N ILE A 231 -21.72 6.52 13.13
CA ILE A 231 -20.93 7.66 13.59
C ILE A 231 -20.29 8.33 12.38
N TRP A 232 -19.91 9.57 12.56
CA TRP A 232 -19.17 10.31 11.55
C TRP A 232 -18.02 11.07 12.18
N GLN A 233 -16.97 11.28 11.38
CA GLN A 233 -15.84 12.13 11.72
C GLN A 233 -15.55 13.10 10.59
N GLU A 234 -15.16 14.32 10.93
CA GLU A 234 -14.84 15.33 9.95
C GLU A 234 -13.43 15.15 9.43
N CYS A 235 -13.31 14.96 8.12
CA CYS A 235 -12.05 14.68 7.43
C CYS A 235 -11.86 15.61 6.25
N LEU A 236 -10.60 15.69 5.76
CA LEU A 236 -10.24 16.44 4.57
C LEU A 236 -10.23 15.57 3.33
N THR A 237 -10.68 16.14 2.21
CA THR A 237 -10.58 15.57 0.86
C THR A 237 -9.93 16.57 -0.09
N ARG A 238 -10.02 16.34 -1.39
CA ARG A 238 -9.38 17.17 -2.42
C ARG A 238 -9.65 18.66 -2.24
N ASN A 239 -8.59 19.47 -2.41
CA ASN A 239 -8.56 20.93 -2.27
C ASN A 239 -8.91 21.40 -0.84
N GLY A 240 -8.62 20.58 0.18
CA GLY A 240 -8.89 20.90 1.57
C GLY A 240 -10.38 20.95 1.93
N LYS A 241 -11.28 20.40 1.10
CA LYS A 241 -12.70 20.36 1.41
C LYS A 241 -12.98 19.44 2.58
N HIS A 242 -13.83 19.89 3.48
CA HIS A 242 -14.31 19.09 4.61
C HIS A 242 -15.43 18.16 4.16
N PHE A 243 -15.46 16.94 4.71
CA PHE A 243 -16.57 16.01 4.52
C PHE A 243 -16.76 15.14 5.75
N ARG A 244 -17.95 14.57 5.91
CA ARG A 244 -18.30 13.66 7.00
C ARG A 244 -18.07 12.22 6.57
N GLN A 245 -16.99 11.60 7.11
CA GLN A 245 -16.70 10.19 6.88
C GLN A 245 -17.61 9.33 7.77
N TYR A 246 -18.46 8.50 7.18
CA TYR A 246 -19.38 7.63 7.89
C TYR A 246 -18.74 6.29 8.22
N LYS A 247 -19.00 5.82 9.46
CA LYS A 247 -18.59 4.48 9.92
C LYS A 247 -19.71 3.85 10.76
N PHE A 248 -19.75 2.52 10.84
CA PHE A 248 -20.53 1.86 11.87
C PHE A 248 -19.89 2.13 13.24
N ARG A 249 -20.74 2.29 14.25
CA ARG A 249 -20.28 2.55 15.60
C ARG A 249 -19.73 1.27 16.23
N THR A 250 -18.51 1.34 16.72
CA THR A 250 -17.77 0.25 17.38
C THR A 250 -17.49 0.53 18.84
N THR A 251 -17.72 1.78 19.30
CA THR A 251 -17.47 2.24 20.68
C THR A 251 -18.77 2.65 21.37
N PRO A 252 -18.86 2.61 22.71
CA PRO A 252 -20.03 3.05 23.47
C PRO A 252 -20.42 4.51 23.21
N VAL A 253 -21.69 4.85 23.44
CA VAL A 253 -22.20 6.22 23.30
C VAL A 253 -21.49 7.15 24.31
N GLY A 254 -21.05 8.33 23.81
CA GLY A 254 -20.31 9.32 24.63
C GLY A 254 -18.80 9.23 24.53
N ASN A 255 -18.25 8.17 23.96
CA ASN A 255 -16.81 8.03 23.69
C ASN A 255 -16.51 8.49 22.26
N THR A 256 -16.23 9.78 22.09
CA THR A 256 -15.88 10.38 20.79
C THR A 256 -14.43 10.14 20.41
N GLU A 257 -13.59 9.77 21.36
CA GLU A 257 -12.21 9.35 21.11
C GLU A 257 -12.16 7.84 20.89
N ILE A 258 -11.43 7.42 19.88
CA ILE A 258 -11.14 5.99 19.65
C ILE A 258 -10.18 5.57 20.77
N ASN A 259 -10.74 5.27 21.94
CA ASN A 259 -9.99 4.68 23.02
C ASN A 259 -9.99 3.16 22.82
N PRO A 260 -8.86 2.53 22.50
CA PRO A 260 -8.80 1.10 22.17
C PRO A 260 -9.21 0.17 23.31
N THR A 261 -9.52 0.72 24.48
CA THR A 261 -9.89 -0.06 25.69
C THR A 261 -11.39 -0.23 25.89
N GLN A 262 -12.25 0.50 25.14
CA GLN A 262 -13.70 0.41 25.31
C GLN A 262 -14.39 0.17 23.96
N TRP A 263 -14.92 -1.04 23.79
CA TRP A 263 -15.65 -1.48 22.61
C TRP A 263 -17.07 -1.89 23.00
N ILE A 264 -18.03 -1.66 22.10
CA ILE A 264 -19.31 -2.37 22.21
C ILE A 264 -19.08 -3.86 22.03
N ARG A 265 -19.99 -4.68 22.52
CA ARG A 265 -19.92 -6.14 22.34
C ARG A 265 -19.76 -6.47 20.84
N GLY A 266 -18.68 -7.16 20.44
CA GLY A 266 -18.36 -7.40 19.02
C GLY A 266 -17.79 -6.22 18.25
N GLY A 267 -17.64 -5.03 18.82
CA GLY A 267 -17.07 -3.85 18.16
C GLY A 267 -15.63 -4.06 17.70
N HIS A 268 -14.83 -4.78 18.49
CA HIS A 268 -13.47 -5.16 18.10
C HIS A 268 -13.46 -6.02 16.83
N PHE A 269 -14.38 -6.98 16.69
CA PHE A 269 -14.50 -7.80 15.47
C PHE A 269 -14.88 -6.94 14.26
N LEU A 270 -15.85 -6.04 14.38
CA LEU A 270 -16.23 -5.13 13.29
C LEU A 270 -15.06 -4.28 12.82
N MET A 271 -14.24 -3.79 13.74
CA MET A 271 -13.05 -2.99 13.41
C MET A 271 -11.93 -3.86 12.81
N ALA A 272 -11.67 -5.03 13.39
CA ALA A 272 -10.61 -5.92 12.91
C ALA A 272 -10.91 -6.47 11.51
N SER A 273 -12.20 -6.68 11.19
CA SER A 273 -12.66 -7.09 9.86
C SER A 273 -12.88 -5.94 8.88
N HIS A 274 -12.67 -4.68 9.30
CA HIS A 274 -12.98 -3.47 8.53
C HIS A 274 -14.45 -3.35 8.06
N LEU A 275 -15.35 -4.10 8.66
CA LEU A 275 -16.79 -4.01 8.37
C LEU A 275 -17.39 -2.68 8.87
N ASP A 276 -16.74 -2.04 9.85
CA ASP A 276 -17.09 -0.70 10.31
C ASP A 276 -16.92 0.37 9.23
N GLU A 277 -16.07 0.13 8.23
CA GLU A 277 -15.78 1.06 7.14
C GLU A 277 -16.77 0.96 5.95
N LEU A 278 -17.67 -0.04 5.92
CA LEU A 278 -18.64 -0.22 4.84
C LEU A 278 -19.47 1.04 4.53
N PRO A 279 -19.98 1.83 5.50
CA PRO A 279 -20.75 3.05 5.20
C PRO A 279 -19.97 4.11 4.40
N GLN A 280 -18.66 4.04 4.33
CA GLN A 280 -17.85 4.96 3.53
C GLN A 280 -18.09 4.81 2.01
N PHE A 281 -18.63 3.66 1.54
CA PHE A 281 -19.04 3.53 0.14
C PHE A 281 -20.12 4.55 -0.24
N LEU A 282 -20.93 5.02 0.73
CA LEU A 282 -21.84 6.13 0.51
C LEU A 282 -21.10 7.45 0.25
N ASN A 283 -19.98 7.72 0.95
CA ASN A 283 -19.14 8.88 0.68
C ASN A 283 -18.47 8.78 -0.72
N VAL A 284 -18.07 7.57 -1.13
CA VAL A 284 -17.55 7.34 -2.48
C VAL A 284 -18.62 7.61 -3.53
N PHE A 285 -19.82 7.07 -3.34
CA PHE A 285 -20.94 7.29 -4.25
C PHE A 285 -21.32 8.77 -4.37
N ARG A 286 -21.36 9.51 -3.26
CA ARG A 286 -21.58 10.96 -3.24
C ARG A 286 -20.44 11.77 -3.88
N GLY A 287 -19.25 11.18 -4.01
CA GLY A 287 -18.08 11.82 -4.60
C GLY A 287 -17.24 12.64 -3.64
N GLU A 288 -17.47 12.49 -2.35
CA GLU A 288 -16.65 13.06 -1.29
C GLU A 288 -15.31 12.32 -1.16
N MET A 289 -15.33 11.00 -1.40
CA MET A 289 -14.19 10.11 -1.43
C MET A 289 -14.05 9.41 -2.79
N SER A 290 -12.97 8.69 -2.95
CA SER A 290 -12.71 7.72 -4.02
C SER A 290 -12.48 6.33 -3.40
N VAL A 291 -12.61 5.27 -4.18
CA VAL A 291 -12.26 3.92 -3.71
C VAL A 291 -10.77 3.84 -3.37
N VAL A 292 -9.92 4.35 -4.27
CA VAL A 292 -8.46 4.38 -4.08
C VAL A 292 -7.97 5.82 -3.97
N GLY A 293 -7.13 6.11 -2.98
CA GLY A 293 -6.54 7.44 -2.75
C GLY A 293 -5.81 7.51 -1.42
N PRO A 294 -5.20 8.66 -1.08
CA PRO A 294 -4.65 8.90 0.24
C PRO A 294 -5.69 8.72 1.35
N TYR A 295 -5.34 8.04 2.43
CA TYR A 295 -6.29 7.81 3.53
C TYR A 295 -6.74 9.15 4.14
N PRO A 296 -8.06 9.36 4.40
CA PRO A 296 -8.56 10.62 4.93
C PRO A 296 -8.01 10.92 6.32
N GLU A 297 -7.51 12.15 6.52
CA GLU A 297 -7.07 12.62 7.83
C GLU A 297 -8.14 13.50 8.47
N ARG A 298 -8.29 13.39 9.79
CA ARG A 298 -9.18 14.26 10.58
C ARG A 298 -8.65 15.69 10.53
N VAL A 299 -9.55 16.67 10.49
CA VAL A 299 -9.20 18.10 10.34
C VAL A 299 -8.14 18.55 11.37
N HIS A 300 -8.36 18.29 12.66
CA HIS A 300 -7.41 18.68 13.72
C HIS A 300 -6.03 18.02 13.60
N MET A 301 -5.97 16.78 13.06
CA MET A 301 -4.70 16.09 12.83
C MET A 301 -4.00 16.62 11.58
N ALA A 302 -4.76 16.94 10.54
CA ALA A 302 -4.26 17.55 9.32
C ALA A 302 -3.60 18.90 9.59
N GLU A 303 -4.24 19.76 10.36
CA GLU A 303 -3.67 21.07 10.79
C GLU A 303 -2.37 20.90 11.58
N LYS A 304 -2.29 19.90 12.46
CA LYS A 304 -1.07 19.59 13.20
C LYS A 304 0.05 19.10 12.29
N TYR A 305 -0.30 18.28 11.28
CA TYR A 305 0.69 17.77 10.33
C TYR A 305 1.17 18.86 9.36
N GLU A 306 0.28 19.72 8.90
CA GLU A 306 0.62 20.83 8.00
C GLU A 306 1.60 21.82 8.63
N LYS A 307 1.45 22.10 9.94
CA LYS A 307 2.40 22.93 10.70
C LYS A 307 3.81 22.34 10.76
N ASN A 308 3.94 21.00 10.77
CA ASN A 308 5.22 20.32 10.88
C ASN A 308 5.80 19.89 9.52
N HIS A 309 4.95 19.75 8.51
CA HIS A 309 5.29 19.25 7.17
C HIS A 309 4.47 20.01 6.13
N SER A 310 5.06 21.05 5.54
CA SER A 310 4.40 21.86 4.49
C SER A 310 3.96 21.03 3.28
N GLU A 311 4.63 19.90 3.05
CA GLU A 311 4.33 18.97 1.98
C GLU A 311 3.01 18.20 2.18
N PHE A 312 2.41 18.28 3.37
CA PHE A 312 1.13 17.61 3.66
C PHE A 312 0.04 18.04 2.68
N ALA A 313 0.02 19.32 2.27
CA ALA A 313 -0.94 19.87 1.34
C ALA A 313 -0.95 19.15 -0.03
N TYR A 314 0.17 18.58 -0.46
CA TYR A 314 0.26 17.89 -1.77
C TYR A 314 -0.65 16.67 -1.87
N ARG A 315 -0.92 15.98 -0.76
CA ARG A 315 -1.85 14.84 -0.75
C ARG A 315 -3.31 15.25 -1.01
N LEU A 316 -3.65 16.51 -0.78
CA LEU A 316 -4.98 17.06 -1.01
C LEU A 316 -5.22 17.45 -2.49
N SER A 317 -4.29 17.18 -3.39
CA SER A 317 -4.49 17.35 -4.84
C SER A 317 -5.47 16.34 -5.44
N VAL A 318 -5.69 15.22 -4.75
CA VAL A 318 -6.64 14.16 -5.13
C VAL A 318 -7.67 13.91 -4.03
N LYS A 319 -8.74 13.17 -4.33
CA LYS A 319 -9.74 12.77 -3.33
C LYS A 319 -9.14 11.78 -2.33
N ALA A 320 -9.61 11.86 -1.08
CA ALA A 320 -9.34 10.86 -0.07
C ALA A 320 -9.89 9.49 -0.50
N GLY A 321 -9.16 8.42 -0.21
CA GLY A 321 -9.49 7.05 -0.57
C GLY A 321 -9.97 6.19 0.58
N LEU A 322 -10.81 5.19 0.29
CA LEU A 322 -11.17 4.12 1.22
C LEU A 322 -9.95 3.20 1.47
N THR A 323 -9.21 2.92 0.41
CA THR A 323 -7.88 2.29 0.43
C THR A 323 -6.88 3.15 -0.31
N GLY A 324 -5.59 2.84 -0.17
CA GLY A 324 -4.55 3.62 -0.81
C GLY A 324 -3.19 2.95 -0.77
N TYR A 325 -2.26 3.49 -1.55
CA TYR A 325 -0.90 2.95 -1.68
C TYR A 325 -0.19 2.86 -0.33
N ALA A 326 -0.30 3.90 0.50
CA ALA A 326 0.28 3.91 1.84
C ALA A 326 -0.40 2.90 2.80
N LYS A 327 -1.72 2.66 2.65
CA LYS A 327 -2.45 1.67 3.48
C LYS A 327 -2.02 0.24 3.17
N VAL A 328 -1.69 -0.04 1.90
CA VAL A 328 -1.38 -1.39 1.42
C VAL A 328 0.12 -1.72 1.54
N HIS A 329 0.98 -0.76 1.20
CA HIS A 329 2.44 -0.96 1.16
C HIS A 329 3.16 -0.40 2.41
N GLY A 330 2.48 0.45 3.19
CA GLY A 330 2.99 0.96 4.46
C GLY A 330 2.78 -0.02 5.59
N LYS A 331 3.72 -0.11 6.53
CA LYS A 331 3.49 -0.77 7.80
C LYS A 331 2.70 0.16 8.72
N TYR A 332 1.90 -0.40 9.62
CA TYR A 332 1.15 0.37 10.61
C TYR A 332 2.05 1.30 11.44
N SER A 333 3.28 0.86 11.72
CA SER A 333 4.32 1.62 12.42
C SER A 333 5.07 2.64 11.54
N SER A 334 4.70 2.81 10.26
CA SER A 334 5.39 3.73 9.36
C SER A 334 5.26 5.18 9.84
N SER A 335 6.37 5.92 9.83
CA SER A 335 6.33 7.34 10.17
C SER A 335 5.40 8.11 9.22
N LYS A 336 4.76 9.19 9.69
CA LYS A 336 3.90 10.04 8.85
C LYS A 336 4.63 10.57 7.62
N LYS A 337 5.92 10.88 7.75
CA LYS A 337 6.79 11.27 6.62
C LYS A 337 6.84 10.20 5.54
N ASN A 338 6.95 8.92 5.92
CA ASN A 338 6.93 7.81 4.95
C ASN A 338 5.54 7.59 4.34
N GLN A 339 4.48 7.75 5.12
CA GLN A 339 3.11 7.71 4.59
C GLN A 339 2.89 8.80 3.53
N LEU A 340 3.34 10.05 3.81
CA LEU A 340 3.28 11.15 2.86
C LEU A 340 4.04 10.85 1.56
N LYS A 341 5.25 10.27 1.65
CA LYS A 341 6.02 9.85 0.47
C LYS A 341 5.26 8.82 -0.38
N MET A 342 4.61 7.85 0.26
CA MET A 342 3.81 6.82 -0.42
C MET A 342 2.56 7.40 -1.08
N ASP A 343 1.85 8.30 -0.39
CA ASP A 343 0.70 9.02 -0.95
C ASP A 343 1.12 9.86 -2.15
N PHE A 344 2.26 10.54 -2.03
CA PHE A 344 2.80 11.38 -3.09
C PHE A 344 3.27 10.55 -4.30
N TYR A 345 3.91 9.40 -4.05
CA TYR A 345 4.26 8.44 -5.11
C TYR A 345 3.02 8.00 -5.89
N TYR A 346 1.93 7.66 -5.19
CA TYR A 346 0.66 7.31 -5.82
C TYR A 346 0.11 8.43 -6.71
N ILE A 347 0.10 9.66 -6.21
CA ILE A 347 -0.44 10.83 -6.94
C ILE A 347 0.35 11.09 -8.22
N GLN A 348 1.67 11.01 -8.14
CA GLN A 348 2.56 11.30 -9.26
C GLN A 348 2.58 10.18 -10.33
N ASN A 349 2.42 8.94 -9.91
CA ASN A 349 2.46 7.78 -10.80
C ASN A 349 1.06 7.20 -11.06
N TYR A 350 0.03 8.01 -10.92
CA TYR A 350 -1.34 7.55 -11.07
C TYR A 350 -1.58 6.89 -12.43
N SER A 351 -2.14 5.69 -12.37
CA SER A 351 -2.73 5.00 -13.51
C SER A 351 -3.91 4.14 -13.04
N PHE A 352 -4.86 3.88 -13.92
CA PHE A 352 -5.98 2.99 -13.59
C PHE A 352 -5.51 1.57 -13.23
N ALA A 353 -4.43 1.09 -13.87
CA ALA A 353 -3.79 -0.17 -13.52
C ALA A 353 -3.21 -0.17 -12.10
N LEU A 354 -2.66 0.97 -11.64
CA LEU A 354 -2.19 1.12 -10.27
C LEU A 354 -3.35 1.04 -9.27
N ASP A 355 -4.49 1.69 -9.57
CA ASP A 355 -5.70 1.56 -8.74
C ASP A 355 -6.16 0.11 -8.60
N LEU A 356 -6.22 -0.64 -9.71
CA LEU A 356 -6.57 -2.06 -9.68
C LEU A 356 -5.58 -2.90 -8.88
N SER A 357 -4.28 -2.59 -8.98
CA SER A 357 -3.25 -3.29 -8.21
C SER A 357 -3.37 -3.01 -6.71
N ILE A 358 -3.69 -1.77 -6.31
CA ILE A 358 -3.94 -1.39 -4.92
C ILE A 358 -5.18 -2.09 -4.37
N LEU A 359 -6.26 -2.17 -5.15
CA LEU A 359 -7.47 -2.91 -4.76
C LEU A 359 -7.19 -4.39 -4.55
N ALA A 360 -6.46 -5.01 -5.47
CA ALA A 360 -6.04 -6.40 -5.35
C ALA A 360 -5.19 -6.63 -4.08
N ALA A 361 -4.25 -5.73 -3.82
CA ALA A 361 -3.42 -5.79 -2.63
C ALA A 361 -4.21 -5.47 -1.34
N THR A 362 -5.24 -4.62 -1.41
CA THR A 362 -6.16 -4.37 -0.27
C THR A 362 -6.89 -5.64 0.13
N LEU A 363 -7.39 -6.39 -0.86
CA LEU A 363 -8.06 -7.66 -0.59
C LEU A 363 -7.14 -8.64 0.14
N LYS A 364 -5.86 -8.68 -0.23
CA LYS A 364 -4.82 -9.46 0.44
C LYS A 364 -4.65 -9.00 1.89
N VAL A 365 -4.47 -7.70 2.11
CA VAL A 365 -4.28 -7.11 3.45
C VAL A 365 -5.49 -7.33 4.37
N LEU A 366 -6.72 -7.32 3.83
CA LEU A 366 -7.94 -7.62 4.60
C LEU A 366 -8.00 -9.07 5.09
N LEU A 367 -7.37 -9.99 4.39
CA LEU A 367 -7.37 -11.43 4.69
C LEU A 367 -6.13 -11.88 5.46
N GLU A 368 -5.11 -11.04 5.56
CA GLU A 368 -3.95 -11.32 6.42
C GLU A 368 -4.34 -11.10 7.90
N PRO A 369 -4.09 -12.09 8.79
CA PRO A 369 -4.28 -11.90 10.21
C PRO A 369 -3.26 -10.87 10.71
N HIS A 370 -3.68 -9.63 10.86
CA HIS A 370 -2.84 -8.59 11.43
C HIS A 370 -2.77 -8.80 12.93
N GLY A 371 -1.59 -9.15 13.41
CA GLY A 371 -1.22 -8.88 14.79
C GLY A 371 -1.16 -7.34 14.97
N ARG A 372 -2.27 -6.75 15.32
CA ARG A 372 -2.39 -5.37 15.79
C ARG A 372 -2.28 -5.32 17.29
#